data_765f1c60a5495e1673d03aa54a615dc5
#
_entry.id   765f1c60a5495e1673d03aa54a615dc5
#
_cell.length_a   1.000
_cell.length_b   1.000
_cell.length_c   1.000
_cell.angle_alpha   90.00
_cell.angle_beta   90.00
_cell.angle_gamma   90.00
#
_symmetry.space_group_name_H-M   'P 1'
#
loop_
_entity.id
_entity.type
_entity.pdbx_description
1 polymer ?
#
loop_
_entity_poly.entity_id
_entity_poly.type
_entity_poly.pdbx_seq_one_letter_code
_entity_poly.pdbx_strand_id
1 'polypeptide(L)'
;MSRRSSKRANFIGSGTKQKKRGIWTKLGIGLVSLVIILLIVAVILIKSFVNEDYLAEELEKAINSKVEIGDVDLALFSSPTRIKLSEVKLSPKGGRDANASVKIDQLDLNVSFWQLFNKHINVSEVIIKRAEITSTFFEDGSTSLGEMFRAPEEKRKKRSGKKSSGSDDGDDDEGGFNVFDQEDFVASLGRLVIEDSRVDITLEKTGLRIRCDDVGLELSSIKIDPNNLSATNTAKLSLSSMVKIHSTKGWHYGDLNLTGDATARIFNPETGNTEPDVEGSIDLGSGSWLNTKVPVITSAWKTLDVLEKVGVTIAALPEQATFGRSQAVAVHYHLGKITVREPLSIWVGDWELAALDGSWLQTETDQHEINVELLASVSASARFQQGIGAVVKLLPEQVADTLIGDVKGKIFRDDRLLVTVRSSGDFSDPKIRTVDGVPDLLEEAKESGKDMLKNKAGDLLRGLLE
;
A
#
# COMPACT_ATOMS: atom_id res chain seq x y z
N MET A 1 -60.35 -22.87 23.33
CA MET A 1 -60.09 -22.15 22.04
C MET A 1 -59.13 -20.98 22.32
N SER A 2 -57.85 -21.18 22.08
CA SER A 2 -56.83 -20.17 22.34
C SER A 2 -56.11 -19.88 21.02
N ARG A 3 -56.24 -18.65 20.51
CA ARG A 3 -55.57 -18.19 19.29
C ARG A 3 -54.15 -17.79 19.62
N ARG A 4 -53.17 -18.53 19.08
CA ARG A 4 -51.74 -18.13 19.05
C ARG A 4 -51.52 -17.11 17.95
N SER A 5 -51.14 -15.92 18.34
CA SER A 5 -50.65 -14.85 17.46
C SER A 5 -49.16 -15.14 17.12
N SER A 6 -48.87 -15.41 15.84
CA SER A 6 -47.51 -15.53 15.35
C SER A 6 -46.92 -14.12 15.08
N LYS A 7 -45.94 -13.71 15.85
CA LYS A 7 -45.12 -12.54 15.57
C LYS A 7 -44.20 -12.86 14.36
N ARG A 8 -44.45 -12.20 13.24
CA ARG A 8 -43.51 -12.15 12.10
C ARG A 8 -42.29 -11.32 12.52
N ALA A 9 -41.14 -11.97 12.57
CA ALA A 9 -39.85 -11.28 12.69
C ALA A 9 -39.56 -10.57 11.36
N ASN A 10 -39.49 -9.25 11.38
CA ASN A 10 -38.97 -8.45 10.28
C ASN A 10 -37.46 -8.70 10.16
N PHE A 11 -37.06 -9.42 9.13
CA PHE A 11 -35.67 -9.48 8.68
C PHE A 11 -35.31 -8.09 8.12
N ILE A 12 -34.52 -7.35 8.87
CA ILE A 12 -33.86 -6.13 8.38
C ILE A 12 -32.82 -6.59 7.37
N GLY A 13 -33.05 -6.26 6.10
CA GLY A 13 -32.11 -6.53 5.02
C GLY A 13 -30.76 -5.87 5.32
N SER A 14 -29.74 -6.66 5.38
CA SER A 14 -28.35 -6.20 5.38
C SER A 14 -28.08 -5.54 4.03
N GLY A 15 -28.07 -4.21 3.99
CA GLY A 15 -27.61 -3.45 2.83
C GLY A 15 -26.16 -3.88 2.52
N THR A 16 -25.97 -4.47 1.37
CA THR A 16 -24.66 -4.77 0.79
C THR A 16 -23.91 -3.45 0.62
N LYS A 17 -22.95 -3.19 1.52
CA LYS A 17 -22.04 -2.05 1.37
C LYS A 17 -21.23 -2.29 0.09
N GLN A 18 -21.42 -1.41 -0.90
CA GLN A 18 -20.57 -1.37 -2.09
C GLN A 18 -19.10 -1.39 -1.67
N LYS A 19 -18.37 -2.40 -2.10
CA LYS A 19 -16.94 -2.56 -1.86
C LYS A 19 -16.19 -1.49 -2.65
N LYS A 20 -15.75 -0.41 -1.99
CA LYS A 20 -14.93 0.63 -2.63
C LYS A 20 -13.58 0.01 -3.00
N ARG A 21 -13.17 0.10 -4.28
CA ARG A 21 -11.86 -0.37 -4.78
C ARG A 21 -10.75 0.51 -4.22
N GLY A 22 -9.66 -0.09 -3.73
CA GLY A 22 -8.57 0.60 -3.08
C GLY A 22 -7.68 1.45 -3.98
N ILE A 23 -6.92 2.33 -3.35
CA ILE A 23 -5.98 3.24 -3.99
C ILE A 23 -4.99 2.49 -4.89
N TRP A 24 -4.42 1.39 -4.40
CA TRP A 24 -3.44 0.58 -5.14
C TRP A 24 -4.05 -0.23 -6.28
N THR A 25 -5.28 -0.71 -6.13
CA THR A 25 -6.03 -1.30 -7.24
C THR A 25 -6.25 -0.27 -8.35
N LYS A 26 -6.51 0.99 -7.97
CA LYS A 26 -6.70 2.09 -8.92
C LYS A 26 -5.39 2.57 -9.55
N LEU A 27 -4.26 2.53 -8.82
CA LEU A 27 -2.92 2.74 -9.38
C LEU A 27 -2.56 1.62 -10.38
N GLY A 28 -2.83 0.36 -10.02
CA GLY A 28 -2.68 -0.77 -10.94
C GLY A 28 -3.58 -0.64 -12.17
N ILE A 29 -4.84 -0.24 -11.98
CA ILE A 29 -5.77 0.08 -13.09
C ILE A 29 -5.26 1.27 -13.91
N GLY A 30 -4.68 2.30 -13.28
CA GLY A 30 -4.05 3.42 -13.97
C GLY A 30 -2.88 2.99 -14.86
N LEU A 31 -2.02 2.11 -14.36
CA LEU A 31 -0.91 1.55 -15.12
C LEU A 31 -1.42 0.67 -16.28
N VAL A 32 -2.39 -0.21 -16.01
CA VAL A 32 -3.04 -1.05 -17.03
C VAL A 32 -3.75 -0.18 -18.07
N SER A 33 -4.44 0.89 -17.64
CA SER A 33 -5.06 1.86 -18.56
C SER A 33 -4.03 2.56 -19.41
N LEU A 34 -2.88 2.93 -18.86
CA LEU A 34 -1.77 3.52 -19.62
C LEU A 34 -1.27 2.54 -20.69
N VAL A 35 -1.07 1.27 -20.33
CA VAL A 35 -0.66 0.23 -21.29
C VAL A 35 -1.72 0.04 -22.38
N ILE A 36 -3.01 -0.02 -22.02
CA ILE A 36 -4.10 -0.13 -22.99
C ILE A 36 -4.15 1.08 -23.92
N ILE A 37 -3.93 2.29 -23.41
CA ILE A 37 -3.88 3.50 -24.22
C ILE A 37 -2.70 3.45 -25.16
N LEU A 38 -1.53 3.03 -24.71
CA LEU A 38 -0.36 2.83 -25.56
C LEU A 38 -0.62 1.81 -26.67
N LEU A 39 -1.38 0.75 -26.39
CA LEU A 39 -1.84 -0.20 -27.40
C LEU A 39 -2.84 0.42 -28.38
N ILE A 40 -3.77 1.24 -27.88
CA ILE A 40 -4.72 1.98 -28.73
C ILE A 40 -3.96 2.97 -29.63
N VAL A 41 -3.00 3.70 -29.08
CA VAL A 41 -2.09 4.58 -29.83
C VAL A 41 -1.40 3.80 -30.95
N ALA A 42 -0.82 2.66 -30.64
CA ALA A 42 -0.16 1.81 -31.62
C ALA A 42 -1.12 1.38 -32.75
N VAL A 43 -2.36 1.00 -32.42
CA VAL A 43 -3.39 0.61 -33.41
C VAL A 43 -3.85 1.79 -34.28
N ILE A 44 -4.02 2.97 -33.68
CA ILE A 44 -4.41 4.20 -34.40
C ILE A 44 -3.29 4.62 -35.34
N LEU A 45 -2.05 4.65 -34.89
CA LEU A 45 -0.87 4.99 -35.69
C LEU A 45 -0.71 4.08 -36.92
N ILE A 46 -1.04 2.81 -36.75
CA ILE A 46 -0.97 1.83 -37.83
C ILE A 46 -2.04 2.02 -38.91
N LYS A 47 -3.23 2.48 -38.52
CA LYS A 47 -4.37 2.67 -39.45
C LYS A 47 -4.30 3.96 -40.25
N SER A 48 -3.43 4.87 -39.93
CA SER A 48 -3.40 6.22 -40.49
C SER A 48 -1.96 6.58 -40.90
N PHE A 49 -1.76 7.15 -42.09
CA PHE A 49 -0.54 7.88 -42.42
C PHE A 49 -0.55 9.21 -41.68
N VAL A 50 0.05 9.27 -40.48
CA VAL A 50 -0.35 10.20 -39.44
C VAL A 50 0.66 11.31 -39.24
N ASN A 51 0.12 12.53 -39.12
CA ASN A 51 0.78 13.65 -38.48
C ASN A 51 0.34 13.74 -36.97
N GLU A 52 1.06 14.56 -36.20
CA GLU A 52 0.90 14.75 -34.78
C GLU A 52 -0.53 15.18 -34.40
N ASP A 53 -1.10 16.10 -35.18
CA ASP A 53 -2.43 16.68 -34.94
C ASP A 53 -3.55 15.62 -35.03
N TYR A 54 -3.47 14.78 -36.08
CA TYR A 54 -4.45 13.70 -36.24
C TYR A 54 -4.40 12.68 -35.11
N LEU A 55 -3.18 12.31 -34.70
CA LEU A 55 -3.01 11.38 -33.59
C LEU A 55 -3.55 11.98 -32.28
N ALA A 56 -3.22 13.25 -32.01
CA ALA A 56 -3.74 13.96 -30.84
C ALA A 56 -5.29 13.99 -30.84
N GLU A 57 -5.91 14.32 -32.00
CA GLU A 57 -7.37 14.36 -32.15
C GLU A 57 -8.02 12.99 -31.92
N GLU A 58 -7.48 11.90 -32.46
CA GLU A 58 -8.00 10.55 -32.26
C GLU A 58 -7.88 10.06 -30.80
N LEU A 59 -6.75 10.39 -30.15
CA LEU A 59 -6.57 10.13 -28.73
C LEU A 59 -7.57 10.95 -27.90
N GLU A 60 -7.76 12.22 -28.19
CA GLU A 60 -8.74 13.07 -27.52
C GLU A 60 -10.20 12.56 -27.67
N LYS A 61 -10.50 11.88 -28.79
CA LYS A 61 -11.78 11.19 -28.98
C LYS A 61 -11.90 9.92 -28.12
N ALA A 62 -10.79 9.31 -27.76
CA ALA A 62 -10.75 8.08 -26.98
C ALA A 62 -10.81 8.33 -25.46
N ILE A 63 -10.19 9.42 -25.00
CA ILE A 63 -10.01 9.76 -23.59
C ILE A 63 -10.59 11.16 -23.27
N ASN A 64 -10.85 11.42 -22.00
CA ASN A 64 -11.35 12.71 -21.52
C ASN A 64 -10.20 13.68 -21.19
N SER A 65 -9.23 13.80 -22.11
CA SER A 65 -8.06 14.65 -21.95
C SER A 65 -7.77 15.43 -23.21
N LYS A 66 -7.23 16.62 -23.05
CA LYS A 66 -6.56 17.35 -24.14
C LYS A 66 -5.20 16.69 -24.36
N VAL A 67 -4.85 16.40 -25.59
CA VAL A 67 -3.62 15.73 -25.99
C VAL A 67 -2.80 16.65 -26.87
N GLU A 68 -1.52 16.83 -26.52
CA GLU A 68 -0.55 17.55 -27.31
C GLU A 68 0.63 16.61 -27.58
N ILE A 69 1.12 16.56 -28.82
CA ILE A 69 2.26 15.73 -29.23
C ILE A 69 3.19 16.66 -30.03
N GLY A 70 4.46 16.71 -29.63
CA GLY A 70 5.43 17.61 -30.27
C GLY A 70 5.96 17.03 -31.58
N ASP A 71 6.29 15.73 -31.60
CA ASP A 71 6.86 15.08 -32.79
C ASP A 71 6.53 13.57 -32.84
N VAL A 72 6.34 13.05 -34.03
CA VAL A 72 6.07 11.63 -34.31
C VAL A 72 7.03 11.10 -35.36
N ASP A 73 7.92 10.20 -34.96
CA ASP A 73 8.79 9.46 -35.88
C ASP A 73 8.31 8.02 -36.04
N LEU A 74 8.04 7.61 -37.26
CA LEU A 74 7.39 6.34 -37.60
C LEU A 74 8.19 5.55 -38.62
N ALA A 75 8.80 4.46 -38.16
CA ALA A 75 9.53 3.52 -39.04
C ALA A 75 8.64 2.28 -39.35
N LEU A 76 7.66 2.43 -40.24
CA LEU A 76 6.66 1.40 -40.58
C LEU A 76 7.26 0.11 -41.16
N PHE A 77 8.34 0.23 -41.92
CA PHE A 77 8.96 -0.89 -42.63
C PHE A 77 10.10 -1.56 -41.85
N SER A 78 10.32 -1.13 -40.61
CA SER A 78 11.22 -1.84 -39.69
C SER A 78 10.54 -3.09 -39.12
N SER A 79 11.30 -4.09 -38.74
CA SER A 79 10.78 -5.28 -38.04
C SER A 79 11.54 -5.44 -36.73
N PRO A 80 10.92 -5.12 -35.56
CA PRO A 80 9.54 -4.61 -35.34
C PRO A 80 9.33 -3.18 -35.89
N THR A 81 8.07 -2.80 -36.09
CA THR A 81 7.68 -1.42 -36.38
C THR A 81 8.01 -0.54 -35.20
N ARG A 82 8.79 0.51 -35.45
CA ARG A 82 9.16 1.47 -34.38
C ARG A 82 8.33 2.73 -34.52
N ILE A 83 7.81 3.17 -33.37
CA ILE A 83 7.06 4.40 -33.20
C ILE A 83 7.72 5.19 -32.08
N LYS A 84 8.11 6.42 -32.36
CA LYS A 84 8.66 7.32 -31.34
C LYS A 84 7.80 8.58 -31.27
N LEU A 85 7.33 8.91 -30.06
CA LEU A 85 6.63 10.13 -29.77
C LEU A 85 7.51 10.98 -28.84
N SER A 86 7.55 12.27 -29.12
CA SER A 86 8.27 13.24 -28.29
C SER A 86 7.31 14.30 -27.74
N GLU A 87 7.60 14.79 -26.54
CA GLU A 87 6.85 15.88 -25.88
C GLU A 87 5.33 15.63 -25.80
N VAL A 88 4.93 14.43 -25.36
CA VAL A 88 3.52 14.08 -25.15
C VAL A 88 3.02 14.73 -23.88
N LYS A 89 1.90 15.49 -23.98
CA LYS A 89 1.22 16.08 -22.85
C LYS A 89 -0.25 15.71 -22.83
N LEU A 90 -0.71 15.26 -21.67
CA LEU A 90 -2.13 15.01 -21.40
C LEU A 90 -2.56 15.94 -20.26
N SER A 91 -3.65 16.66 -20.47
CA SER A 91 -4.26 17.53 -19.47
C SER A 91 -5.78 17.33 -19.44
N PRO A 92 -6.46 17.52 -18.29
CA PRO A 92 -7.88 17.26 -18.19
C PRO A 92 -8.69 18.24 -19.06
N LYS A 93 -9.72 17.77 -19.77
CA LYS A 93 -10.71 18.64 -20.45
C LYS A 93 -11.69 19.29 -19.47
N GLY A 94 -11.66 18.91 -18.23
CA GLY A 94 -12.47 19.35 -17.11
C GLY A 94 -12.27 18.37 -15.96
N GLY A 95 -12.94 18.57 -14.84
CA GLY A 95 -12.84 17.70 -13.69
C GLY A 95 -12.50 18.47 -12.42
N ARG A 96 -12.30 17.74 -11.32
CA ARG A 96 -12.08 18.33 -10.00
C ARG A 96 -10.65 18.83 -9.78
N ASP A 97 -9.69 18.28 -10.53
CA ASP A 97 -8.26 18.60 -10.39
C ASP A 97 -7.70 19.13 -11.73
N ALA A 98 -7.64 20.44 -11.82
CA ALA A 98 -7.05 21.14 -12.98
C ALA A 98 -5.52 20.97 -13.07
N ASN A 99 -4.86 20.52 -12.01
CA ASN A 99 -3.40 20.33 -11.97
C ASN A 99 -2.99 18.91 -12.36
N ALA A 100 -3.94 18.00 -12.51
CA ALA A 100 -3.65 16.66 -13.00
C ALA A 100 -2.99 16.75 -14.39
N SER A 101 -1.94 16.00 -14.59
CA SER A 101 -1.22 16.01 -15.87
C SER A 101 -0.38 14.77 -16.05
N VAL A 102 -0.18 14.40 -17.31
CA VAL A 102 0.85 13.45 -17.72
C VAL A 102 1.70 14.13 -18.79
N LYS A 103 2.99 14.23 -18.56
CA LYS A 103 3.96 14.72 -19.52
C LYS A 103 4.99 13.64 -19.74
N ILE A 104 5.36 13.38 -20.97
CA ILE A 104 6.35 12.36 -21.35
C ILE A 104 7.27 12.99 -22.38
N ASP A 105 8.54 13.09 -22.08
CA ASP A 105 9.51 13.67 -23.02
C ASP A 105 9.72 12.73 -24.21
N GLN A 106 9.81 11.43 -23.95
CA GLN A 106 10.01 10.44 -25.01
C GLN A 106 9.25 9.15 -24.71
N LEU A 107 8.54 8.66 -25.69
CA LEU A 107 7.85 7.36 -25.69
C LEU A 107 8.26 6.58 -26.94
N ASP A 108 8.96 5.47 -26.76
CA ASP A 108 9.34 4.56 -27.83
C ASP A 108 8.49 3.28 -27.75
N LEU A 109 7.89 2.89 -28.86
CA LEU A 109 7.05 1.70 -29.00
C LEU A 109 7.61 0.80 -30.12
N ASN A 110 7.86 -0.45 -29.80
CA ASN A 110 8.24 -1.48 -30.77
C ASN A 110 7.11 -2.51 -30.89
N VAL A 111 6.40 -2.53 -32.02
CA VAL A 111 5.17 -3.31 -32.20
C VAL A 111 5.33 -4.26 -33.41
N SER A 112 4.90 -5.50 -33.27
CA SER A 112 4.86 -6.46 -34.35
C SER A 112 3.59 -6.27 -35.18
N PHE A 113 3.67 -5.41 -36.21
CA PHE A 113 2.55 -5.02 -37.07
C PHE A 113 1.78 -6.21 -37.68
N TRP A 114 2.52 -7.19 -38.22
CA TRP A 114 1.91 -8.32 -38.94
C TRP A 114 1.07 -9.24 -38.05
N GLN A 115 1.31 -9.28 -36.76
CA GLN A 115 0.55 -10.11 -35.83
C GLN A 115 -0.84 -9.55 -35.51
N LEU A 116 -1.05 -8.23 -35.71
CA LEU A 116 -2.36 -7.61 -35.54
C LEU A 116 -3.44 -8.15 -36.49
N PHE A 117 -3.04 -8.61 -37.69
CA PHE A 117 -3.99 -9.24 -38.61
C PHE A 117 -4.53 -10.58 -38.12
N ASN A 118 -3.83 -11.21 -37.17
CA ASN A 118 -4.22 -12.46 -36.55
C ASN A 118 -4.87 -12.25 -35.15
N LYS A 119 -5.35 -11.04 -34.84
CA LYS A 119 -5.89 -10.64 -33.51
C LYS A 119 -4.87 -10.79 -32.36
N HIS A 120 -3.59 -10.91 -32.65
CA HIS A 120 -2.52 -10.94 -31.67
C HIS A 120 -1.88 -9.55 -31.59
N ILE A 121 -1.99 -8.91 -30.44
CA ILE A 121 -1.22 -7.71 -30.13
C ILE A 121 0.10 -8.13 -29.50
N ASN A 122 1.17 -7.94 -30.23
CA ASN A 122 2.51 -8.19 -29.72
C ASN A 122 3.32 -6.90 -29.74
N VAL A 123 3.51 -6.36 -28.53
CA VAL A 123 4.41 -5.24 -28.29
C VAL A 123 5.69 -5.81 -27.73
N SER A 124 6.77 -5.73 -28.47
CA SER A 124 8.06 -6.26 -28.02
C SER A 124 8.66 -5.39 -26.91
N GLU A 125 8.49 -4.06 -27.02
CA GLU A 125 9.07 -3.14 -26.06
C GLU A 125 8.32 -1.81 -26.05
N VAL A 126 8.22 -1.23 -24.83
CA VAL A 126 7.77 0.15 -24.57
C VAL A 126 8.80 0.81 -23.68
N ILE A 127 9.33 1.95 -24.09
CA ILE A 127 10.25 2.75 -23.26
C ILE A 127 9.65 4.14 -23.06
N ILE A 128 9.50 4.54 -21.81
CA ILE A 128 9.02 5.86 -21.39
C ILE A 128 10.16 6.55 -20.65
N LYS A 129 10.56 7.72 -21.14
CA LYS A 129 11.63 8.48 -20.51
C LYS A 129 11.14 9.82 -20.01
N ARG A 130 11.57 10.16 -18.82
CA ARG A 130 11.31 11.44 -18.13
C ARG A 130 9.82 11.79 -18.13
N ALA A 131 9.01 10.82 -17.70
CA ALA A 131 7.59 11.08 -17.48
C ALA A 131 7.40 11.90 -16.19
N GLU A 132 6.55 12.92 -16.24
CA GLU A 132 6.05 13.66 -15.08
C GLU A 132 4.54 13.41 -14.96
N ILE A 133 4.13 12.76 -13.87
CA ILE A 133 2.75 12.40 -13.60
C ILE A 133 2.28 13.12 -12.35
N THR A 134 1.20 13.89 -12.44
CA THR A 134 0.55 14.53 -11.30
C THR A 134 -0.88 14.03 -11.18
N SER A 135 -1.27 13.55 -9.99
CA SER A 135 -2.61 13.01 -9.74
C SER A 135 -3.09 13.28 -8.32
N THR A 136 -4.40 13.44 -8.19
CA THR A 136 -5.09 13.49 -6.90
C THR A 136 -5.97 12.26 -6.73
N PHE A 137 -5.89 11.62 -5.57
CA PHE A 137 -6.82 10.63 -5.08
C PHE A 137 -7.84 11.33 -4.20
N PHE A 138 -9.08 11.35 -4.63
CA PHE A 138 -10.17 12.04 -3.94
C PHE A 138 -10.73 11.21 -2.77
N GLU A 139 -11.45 11.85 -1.85
CA GLU A 139 -12.06 11.18 -0.70
C GLU A 139 -13.06 10.07 -1.09
N ASP A 140 -13.75 10.22 -2.22
CA ASP A 140 -14.67 9.20 -2.77
C ASP A 140 -13.93 8.01 -3.41
N GLY A 141 -12.60 8.07 -3.40
CA GLY A 141 -11.73 7.05 -3.95
C GLY A 141 -11.58 7.09 -5.46
N SER A 142 -12.13 8.05 -6.18
CA SER A 142 -11.79 8.28 -7.58
C SER A 142 -10.41 8.95 -7.71
N THR A 143 -9.86 9.00 -8.93
CA THR A 143 -8.55 9.64 -9.19
C THR A 143 -8.66 10.61 -10.34
N SER A 144 -7.89 11.70 -10.30
CA SER A 144 -7.84 12.65 -11.40
C SER A 144 -7.35 12.02 -12.70
N LEU A 145 -6.38 11.10 -12.65
CA LEU A 145 -5.97 10.32 -13.82
C LEU A 145 -7.11 9.42 -14.32
N GLY A 146 -7.86 8.77 -13.42
CA GLY A 146 -9.03 7.98 -13.80
C GLY A 146 -10.11 8.81 -14.51
N GLU A 147 -10.29 10.07 -14.11
CA GLU A 147 -11.17 11.02 -14.82
C GLU A 147 -10.62 11.39 -16.20
N MET A 148 -9.31 11.61 -16.34
CA MET A 148 -8.65 11.91 -17.60
C MET A 148 -8.73 10.79 -18.62
N PHE A 149 -8.60 9.55 -18.17
CA PHE A 149 -8.59 8.36 -19.05
C PHE A 149 -9.98 7.74 -19.26
N ARG A 150 -11.01 8.28 -18.65
CA ARG A 150 -12.39 7.83 -18.84
C ARG A 150 -12.86 8.18 -20.25
N ALA A 151 -13.62 7.28 -20.90
CA ALA A 151 -14.24 7.59 -22.18
C ALA A 151 -15.19 8.80 -22.05
N PRO A 152 -15.21 9.73 -23.05
CA PRO A 152 -16.08 10.89 -23.04
C PRO A 152 -17.56 10.53 -22.84
N GLU A 153 -18.31 11.36 -22.08
CA GLU A 153 -19.71 11.09 -21.70
C GLU A 153 -20.65 10.86 -22.89
N GLU A 154 -20.40 11.52 -24.02
CA GLU A 154 -21.19 11.34 -25.24
C GLU A 154 -21.19 9.90 -25.77
N LYS A 155 -20.04 9.19 -25.63
CA LYS A 155 -19.93 7.78 -25.99
C LYS A 155 -20.60 6.85 -24.98
N ARG A 156 -20.65 7.24 -23.70
CA ARG A 156 -21.33 6.47 -22.64
C ARG A 156 -22.85 6.49 -22.87
N LYS A 157 -23.45 7.66 -23.18
CA LYS A 157 -24.88 7.79 -23.48
C LYS A 157 -25.32 6.99 -24.72
N LYS A 158 -24.47 6.89 -25.75
CA LYS A 158 -24.75 6.06 -26.94
C LYS A 158 -24.67 4.55 -26.67
N ARG A 159 -23.86 4.10 -25.73
CA ARG A 159 -23.79 2.68 -25.32
C ARG A 159 -24.97 2.27 -24.42
N SER A 160 -25.38 3.12 -23.49
CA SER A 160 -26.53 2.86 -22.61
C SER A 160 -27.87 2.85 -23.39
N GLY A 161 -27.98 3.63 -24.45
CA GLY A 161 -29.18 3.66 -25.33
C GLY A 161 -29.37 2.45 -26.26
N LYS A 162 -28.40 1.52 -26.31
CA LYS A 162 -28.42 0.34 -27.18
C LYS A 162 -28.69 -0.98 -26.44
N LYS A 163 -28.87 -0.95 -25.10
CA LYS A 163 -29.37 -2.09 -24.36
C LYS A 163 -30.88 -2.25 -24.62
N SER A 164 -31.20 -3.24 -25.43
CA SER A 164 -32.55 -3.71 -25.72
C SER A 164 -33.28 -4.10 -24.44
N SER A 165 -34.55 -3.77 -24.43
CA SER A 165 -35.58 -4.21 -23.48
C SER A 165 -35.45 -5.69 -23.11
N GLY A 166 -35.11 -5.96 -21.87
CA GLY A 166 -35.13 -7.31 -21.31
C GLY A 166 -34.52 -7.34 -19.92
N SER A 167 -35.38 -7.49 -18.91
CA SER A 167 -35.13 -7.73 -17.48
C SER A 167 -34.45 -6.61 -16.66
N ASP A 168 -35.34 -6.01 -15.92
CA ASP A 168 -35.19 -5.19 -14.73
C ASP A 168 -34.57 -6.01 -13.61
N ASP A 169 -33.28 -5.85 -13.39
CA ASP A 169 -32.60 -6.10 -12.12
C ASP A 169 -31.42 -5.14 -12.05
N GLY A 170 -31.61 -4.12 -11.20
CA GLY A 170 -30.67 -3.03 -11.03
C GLY A 170 -29.42 -3.48 -10.28
N ASP A 171 -28.39 -3.80 -11.04
CA ASP A 171 -27.02 -3.71 -10.62
C ASP A 171 -26.32 -2.74 -11.59
N ASP A 172 -26.09 -1.50 -11.11
CA ASP A 172 -25.11 -0.58 -11.69
C ASP A 172 -23.72 -1.19 -11.51
N ASP A 173 -23.46 -2.25 -12.28
CA ASP A 173 -22.15 -2.81 -12.45
C ASP A 173 -21.27 -1.73 -13.11
N GLU A 174 -20.49 -1.01 -12.28
CA GLU A 174 -19.25 -0.38 -12.75
C GLU A 174 -18.31 -1.52 -13.19
N GLY A 175 -18.65 -2.15 -14.32
CA GLY A 175 -18.00 -3.32 -14.85
C GLY A 175 -16.50 -3.06 -15.04
N GLY A 176 -15.69 -3.56 -14.10
CA GLY A 176 -14.26 -3.66 -14.30
C GLY A 176 -14.00 -4.43 -15.61
N PHE A 177 -12.87 -4.13 -16.25
CA PHE A 177 -12.44 -4.88 -17.43
C PHE A 177 -12.34 -6.36 -17.08
N ASN A 178 -13.12 -7.19 -17.79
CA ASN A 178 -13.04 -8.64 -17.71
C ASN A 178 -12.36 -9.16 -18.98
N VAL A 179 -11.29 -9.92 -18.79
CA VAL A 179 -10.48 -10.42 -19.91
C VAL A 179 -11.19 -11.53 -20.69
N PHE A 180 -12.11 -12.26 -20.05
CA PHE A 180 -12.88 -13.33 -20.73
C PHE A 180 -13.91 -12.80 -21.74
N ASP A 181 -14.32 -11.54 -21.62
CA ASP A 181 -15.18 -10.89 -22.62
C ASP A 181 -14.46 -10.63 -23.95
N GLN A 182 -13.17 -10.97 -24.02
CA GLN A 182 -12.27 -10.76 -25.17
C GLN A 182 -11.80 -12.08 -25.77
N GLU A 183 -12.72 -13.00 -26.05
CA GLU A 183 -12.49 -14.44 -26.36
C GLU A 183 -11.40 -14.74 -27.41
N ASP A 184 -11.09 -13.85 -28.31
CA ASP A 184 -10.12 -14.11 -29.40
C ASP A 184 -8.86 -13.23 -29.31
N PHE A 185 -8.59 -12.64 -28.15
CA PHE A 185 -7.57 -11.63 -28.02
C PHE A 185 -6.37 -12.14 -27.21
N VAL A 186 -5.23 -12.28 -27.84
CA VAL A 186 -3.96 -12.54 -27.16
C VAL A 186 -3.11 -11.28 -27.17
N ALA A 187 -2.74 -10.82 -25.99
CA ALA A 187 -1.82 -9.69 -25.84
C ALA A 187 -0.49 -10.15 -25.24
N SER A 188 0.60 -9.67 -25.79
CA SER A 188 1.92 -9.85 -25.22
C SER A 188 2.67 -8.52 -25.21
N LEU A 189 3.34 -8.28 -24.07
CA LEU A 189 4.28 -7.18 -23.90
C LEU A 189 5.59 -7.76 -23.41
N GLY A 190 6.62 -7.71 -24.25
CA GLY A 190 7.92 -8.26 -23.92
C GLY A 190 8.57 -7.50 -22.76
N ARG A 191 8.60 -6.16 -22.88
CA ARG A 191 9.22 -5.29 -21.89
C ARG A 191 8.55 -3.91 -21.87
N LEU A 192 8.26 -3.39 -20.68
CA LEU A 192 7.95 -1.98 -20.45
C LEU A 192 9.01 -1.40 -19.51
N VAL A 193 9.60 -0.29 -19.91
CA VAL A 193 10.59 0.42 -19.11
C VAL A 193 10.14 1.86 -18.91
N ILE A 194 10.20 2.33 -17.68
CA ILE A 194 10.05 3.73 -17.32
C ILE A 194 11.38 4.18 -16.71
N GLU A 195 11.97 5.25 -17.23
CA GLU A 195 13.27 5.76 -16.81
C GLU A 195 13.17 7.23 -16.40
N ASP A 196 13.94 7.62 -15.37
CA ASP A 196 14.16 9.01 -14.94
C ASP A 196 12.85 9.80 -14.74
N SER A 197 11.82 9.13 -14.26
CA SER A 197 10.47 9.68 -14.22
C SER A 197 10.11 10.20 -12.84
N ARG A 198 9.07 11.03 -12.77
CA ARG A 198 8.55 11.60 -11.52
C ARG A 198 7.06 11.37 -11.42
N VAL A 199 6.62 10.99 -10.22
CA VAL A 199 5.20 10.84 -9.89
C VAL A 199 4.88 11.66 -8.64
N ASP A 200 3.88 12.53 -8.73
CA ASP A 200 3.40 13.38 -7.63
C ASP A 200 1.93 13.07 -7.35
N ILE A 201 1.65 12.49 -6.19
CA ILE A 201 0.33 12.02 -5.80
C ILE A 201 -0.13 12.79 -4.57
N THR A 202 -1.31 13.39 -4.64
CA THR A 202 -2.00 13.99 -3.50
C THR A 202 -3.11 13.04 -3.03
N LEU A 203 -3.12 12.68 -1.74
CA LEU A 203 -4.18 11.91 -1.10
C LEU A 203 -5.08 12.88 -0.33
N GLU A 204 -6.24 13.22 -0.88
CA GLU A 204 -7.13 14.25 -0.31
C GLU A 204 -7.62 13.88 1.10
N LYS A 205 -8.06 12.65 1.28
CA LYS A 205 -8.59 12.15 2.56
C LYS A 205 -7.61 12.26 3.73
N THR A 206 -6.33 11.97 3.50
CA THR A 206 -5.31 11.98 4.54
C THR A 206 -4.52 13.30 4.59
N GLY A 207 -4.68 14.14 3.59
CA GLY A 207 -3.88 15.36 3.43
C GLY A 207 -2.38 15.07 3.21
N LEU A 208 -2.07 13.92 2.61
CA LEU A 208 -0.70 13.53 2.27
C LEU A 208 -0.38 13.84 0.81
N ARG A 209 0.87 14.18 0.57
CA ARG A 209 1.47 14.31 -0.76
C ARG A 209 2.67 13.37 -0.82
N ILE A 210 2.64 12.46 -1.77
CA ILE A 210 3.69 11.47 -2.03
C ILE A 210 4.35 11.85 -3.35
N ARG A 211 5.63 12.17 -3.30
CA ARG A 211 6.42 12.45 -4.49
C ARG A 211 7.47 11.36 -4.65
N CYS A 212 7.44 10.72 -5.80
CA CYS A 212 8.42 9.74 -6.24
C CYS A 212 9.32 10.42 -7.27
N ASP A 213 10.58 10.62 -6.95
CA ASP A 213 11.62 11.11 -7.86
C ASP A 213 12.44 9.91 -8.38
N ASP A 214 13.08 10.09 -9.52
CA ASP A 214 13.97 9.10 -10.15
C ASP A 214 13.30 7.71 -10.29
N VAL A 215 12.03 7.74 -10.71
CA VAL A 215 11.25 6.51 -10.87
C VAL A 215 11.81 5.70 -12.02
N GLY A 216 12.36 4.55 -11.70
CA GLY A 216 12.69 3.46 -12.59
C GLY A 216 11.69 2.32 -12.41
N LEU A 217 11.09 1.84 -13.48
CA LEU A 217 10.20 0.68 -13.45
C LEU A 217 10.44 -0.17 -14.67
N GLU A 218 10.64 -1.46 -14.47
CA GLU A 218 10.70 -2.43 -15.54
C GLU A 218 9.65 -3.52 -15.29
N LEU A 219 8.77 -3.71 -16.28
CA LEU A 219 7.86 -4.83 -16.38
C LEU A 219 8.28 -5.70 -17.53
N SER A 220 8.37 -7.00 -17.33
CA SER A 220 8.78 -7.93 -18.37
C SER A 220 7.94 -9.21 -18.37
N SER A 221 7.98 -9.91 -19.51
CA SER A 221 7.36 -11.22 -19.67
C SER A 221 5.83 -11.24 -19.52
N ILE A 222 5.15 -10.15 -19.87
CA ILE A 222 3.69 -10.09 -19.82
C ILE A 222 3.12 -10.82 -21.03
N LYS A 223 2.37 -11.89 -20.77
CA LYS A 223 1.53 -12.55 -21.76
C LYS A 223 0.16 -12.78 -21.15
N ILE A 224 -0.87 -12.32 -21.85
CA ILE A 224 -2.26 -12.49 -21.44
C ILE A 224 -2.96 -13.25 -22.56
N ASP A 225 -3.40 -14.46 -22.21
CA ASP A 225 -4.20 -15.33 -23.07
C ASP A 225 -5.46 -15.70 -22.29
N PRO A 226 -6.62 -15.14 -22.67
CA PRO A 226 -7.89 -15.42 -21.97
C PRO A 226 -8.21 -16.92 -21.87
N ASN A 227 -7.79 -17.71 -22.84
CA ASN A 227 -8.04 -19.15 -22.88
C ASN A 227 -7.08 -19.93 -21.97
N ASN A 228 -6.03 -19.29 -21.44
CA ASN A 228 -5.01 -19.95 -20.61
C ASN A 228 -4.41 -19.01 -19.55
N LEU A 229 -5.25 -18.29 -18.81
CA LEU A 229 -4.81 -17.35 -17.78
C LEU A 229 -4.01 -18.00 -16.66
N SER A 230 -4.23 -19.26 -16.38
CA SER A 230 -3.48 -19.99 -15.33
C SER A 230 -2.00 -20.16 -15.66
N ALA A 231 -1.64 -20.30 -16.96
CA ALA A 231 -0.26 -20.45 -17.42
C ALA A 231 0.35 -19.15 -17.95
N THR A 232 -0.49 -18.15 -18.21
CA THR A 232 -0.11 -16.82 -18.64
C THR A 232 -0.50 -15.80 -17.55
N ASN A 233 -0.51 -14.50 -17.80
CA ASN A 233 -0.98 -13.51 -16.82
C ASN A 233 0.00 -13.22 -15.68
N THR A 234 1.27 -13.58 -15.82
CA THR A 234 2.33 -13.21 -14.88
C THR A 234 3.28 -12.20 -15.50
N ALA A 235 3.73 -11.26 -14.71
CA ALA A 235 4.73 -10.27 -15.06
C ALA A 235 5.83 -10.23 -14.01
N LYS A 236 7.06 -9.99 -14.43
CA LYS A 236 8.15 -9.62 -13.53
C LYS A 236 8.22 -8.11 -13.46
N LEU A 237 8.35 -7.60 -12.25
CA LEU A 237 8.41 -6.18 -11.94
C LEU A 237 9.70 -5.89 -11.20
N SER A 238 10.48 -4.92 -11.68
CA SER A 238 11.54 -4.26 -10.90
C SER A 238 11.21 -2.78 -10.78
N LEU A 239 11.44 -2.21 -9.62
CA LEU A 239 11.19 -0.79 -9.37
C LEU A 239 12.33 -0.15 -8.58
N SER A 240 12.54 1.14 -8.83
CA SER A 240 13.40 2.00 -8.01
C SER A 240 12.79 3.38 -7.90
N SER A 241 12.90 4.03 -6.75
CA SER A 241 12.43 5.40 -6.59
C SER A 241 12.93 6.02 -5.29
N MET A 242 13.09 7.33 -5.28
CA MET A 242 13.20 8.14 -4.06
C MET A 242 11.82 8.69 -3.73
N VAL A 243 11.18 8.15 -2.69
CA VAL A 243 9.85 8.54 -2.24
C VAL A 243 9.95 9.57 -1.13
N LYS A 244 9.35 10.74 -1.34
CA LYS A 244 9.24 11.82 -0.34
C LYS A 244 7.79 11.95 0.10
N ILE A 245 7.57 11.90 1.40
CA ILE A 245 6.24 11.95 2.01
C ILE A 245 6.07 13.29 2.73
N HIS A 246 5.11 14.07 2.29
CA HIS A 246 4.77 15.36 2.88
C HIS A 246 3.29 15.42 3.25
N SER A 247 2.93 16.34 4.16
CA SER A 247 1.53 16.75 4.26
C SER A 247 1.25 17.87 3.25
N THR A 248 -0.02 18.03 2.85
CA THR A 248 -0.49 19.18 2.07
C THR A 248 -0.28 20.52 2.80
N LYS A 249 -0.03 20.48 4.13
CA LYS A 249 0.29 21.64 4.97
C LYS A 249 1.81 21.93 5.07
N GLY A 250 2.64 21.18 4.35
CA GLY A 250 4.10 21.40 4.26
C GLY A 250 4.94 20.63 5.29
N TRP A 251 4.36 19.75 6.11
CA TRP A 251 5.14 18.89 7.00
C TRP A 251 5.85 17.80 6.19
N HIS A 252 7.13 17.57 6.47
CA HIS A 252 7.92 16.51 5.87
C HIS A 252 7.90 15.28 6.78
N TYR A 253 7.28 14.19 6.30
CA TYR A 253 7.15 12.96 7.07
C TYR A 253 8.26 11.96 6.84
N GLY A 254 8.97 12.02 5.72
CA GLY A 254 10.11 11.13 5.47
C GLY A 254 10.56 11.05 4.03
N ASP A 255 11.75 10.49 3.87
CA ASP A 255 12.35 10.14 2.59
C ASP A 255 12.70 8.64 2.61
N LEU A 256 12.30 7.91 1.57
CA LEU A 256 12.53 6.48 1.44
C LEU A 256 13.23 6.21 0.10
N ASN A 257 14.40 5.62 0.15
CA ASN A 257 15.08 5.08 -1.04
C ASN A 257 14.56 3.66 -1.24
N LEU A 258 13.74 3.45 -2.25
CA LEU A 258 13.10 2.18 -2.53
C LEU A 258 13.72 1.53 -3.76
N THR A 259 14.06 0.26 -3.65
CA THR A 259 14.24 -0.64 -4.78
C THR A 259 13.45 -1.91 -4.50
N GLY A 260 13.05 -2.63 -5.53
CA GLY A 260 12.29 -3.86 -5.29
C GLY A 260 12.10 -4.67 -6.55
N ASP A 261 11.92 -5.97 -6.32
CA ASP A 261 11.60 -6.94 -7.35
C ASP A 261 10.36 -7.73 -6.93
N ALA A 262 9.47 -7.95 -7.88
CA ALA A 262 8.22 -8.65 -7.61
C ALA A 262 7.77 -9.49 -8.81
N THR A 263 6.89 -10.43 -8.54
CA THR A 263 6.08 -11.11 -9.54
C THR A 263 4.63 -10.67 -9.34
N ALA A 264 4.01 -10.20 -10.41
CA ALA A 264 2.64 -9.75 -10.43
C ALA A 264 1.77 -10.67 -11.26
N ARG A 265 0.58 -10.99 -10.79
CA ARG A 265 -0.52 -11.56 -11.56
C ARG A 265 -1.60 -10.50 -11.67
N ILE A 266 -2.08 -10.21 -12.87
CA ILE A 266 -2.96 -9.06 -13.13
C ILE A 266 -4.43 -9.44 -13.02
N PHE A 267 -4.80 -10.61 -13.56
CA PHE A 267 -6.17 -11.09 -13.59
C PHE A 267 -6.37 -12.31 -12.73
N ASN A 268 -7.54 -12.43 -12.13
CA ASN A 268 -7.97 -13.67 -11.50
C ASN A 268 -8.20 -14.74 -12.57
N PRO A 269 -7.51 -15.90 -12.52
CA PRO A 269 -7.61 -16.92 -13.57
C PRO A 269 -8.96 -17.66 -13.60
N GLU A 270 -9.77 -17.55 -12.54
CA GLU A 270 -11.09 -18.21 -12.45
C GLU A 270 -12.20 -17.27 -12.96
N THR A 271 -12.12 -16.00 -12.64
CA THR A 271 -13.18 -15.02 -12.94
C THR A 271 -12.87 -14.14 -14.14
N GLY A 272 -11.61 -14.05 -14.57
CA GLY A 272 -11.14 -13.11 -15.60
C GLY A 272 -11.13 -11.63 -15.18
N ASN A 273 -11.53 -11.34 -13.95
CA ASN A 273 -11.56 -9.97 -13.44
C ASN A 273 -10.15 -9.43 -13.15
N THR A 274 -10.00 -8.11 -13.22
CA THR A 274 -8.76 -7.45 -12.82
C THR A 274 -8.64 -7.50 -11.30
N GLU A 275 -7.81 -8.42 -10.81
CA GLU A 275 -7.52 -8.64 -9.38
C GLU A 275 -6.01 -8.81 -9.20
N PRO A 276 -5.25 -7.71 -9.13
CA PRO A 276 -3.80 -7.76 -8.99
C PRO A 276 -3.36 -8.47 -7.70
N ASP A 277 -2.43 -9.41 -7.89
CA ASP A 277 -1.80 -10.19 -6.83
C ASP A 277 -0.28 -10.08 -7.04
N VAL A 278 0.42 -9.43 -6.10
CA VAL A 278 1.85 -9.08 -6.27
C VAL A 278 2.62 -9.59 -5.06
N GLU A 279 3.60 -10.45 -5.32
CA GLU A 279 4.55 -10.92 -4.33
C GLU A 279 5.97 -10.47 -4.68
N GLY A 280 6.69 -9.95 -3.71
CA GLY A 280 8.05 -9.49 -3.95
C GLY A 280 8.75 -9.02 -2.70
N SER A 281 9.93 -8.44 -2.89
CA SER A 281 10.66 -7.77 -1.84
C SER A 281 10.88 -6.31 -2.18
N ILE A 282 10.82 -5.47 -1.15
CA ILE A 282 11.17 -4.05 -1.22
C ILE A 282 12.41 -3.87 -0.35
N ASP A 283 13.45 -3.31 -0.93
CA ASP A 283 14.65 -2.89 -0.20
C ASP A 283 14.55 -1.40 0.14
N LEU A 284 14.67 -1.10 1.42
CA LEU A 284 14.76 0.25 1.96
C LEU A 284 16.23 0.62 2.10
N GLY A 285 16.72 1.41 1.16
CA GLY A 285 18.11 1.82 1.08
C GLY A 285 18.57 2.64 2.29
N SER A 286 19.86 2.64 2.52
CA SER A 286 20.51 3.48 3.56
C SER A 286 20.17 4.96 3.32
N GLY A 287 19.96 5.72 4.40
CA GLY A 287 19.53 7.11 4.35
C GLY A 287 18.01 7.31 4.32
N SER A 288 17.23 6.23 4.21
CA SER A 288 15.79 6.27 4.45
C SER A 288 15.49 6.66 5.89
N TRP A 289 14.49 7.52 6.08
CA TRP A 289 14.06 7.97 7.40
C TRP A 289 12.57 8.34 7.41
N LEU A 290 11.95 8.30 8.59
CA LEU A 290 10.60 8.75 8.85
C LEU A 290 10.59 9.75 10.02
N ASN A 291 9.72 10.75 9.94
CA ASN A 291 9.45 11.64 11.06
C ASN A 291 8.69 10.88 12.15
N THR A 292 9.16 10.97 13.37
CA THR A 292 8.55 10.26 14.52
C THR A 292 7.17 10.81 14.92
N LYS A 293 6.75 11.95 14.37
CA LYS A 293 5.37 12.47 14.52
C LYS A 293 4.32 11.65 13.74
N VAL A 294 4.74 10.67 12.94
CA VAL A 294 3.82 9.69 12.36
C VAL A 294 3.01 9.01 13.47
N PRO A 295 1.66 8.98 13.39
CA PRO A 295 0.79 8.56 14.49
C PRO A 295 1.12 7.20 15.07
N VAL A 296 1.46 6.21 14.25
CA VAL A 296 1.83 4.85 14.70
C VAL A 296 3.10 4.89 15.55
N ILE A 297 4.15 5.63 15.12
CA ILE A 297 5.40 5.75 15.86
C ILE A 297 5.17 6.48 17.19
N THR A 298 4.49 7.63 17.16
CA THR A 298 4.19 8.40 18.36
C THR A 298 3.37 7.59 19.37
N SER A 299 2.40 6.83 18.88
CA SER A 299 1.51 6.03 19.75
C SER A 299 2.23 4.82 20.32
N ALA A 300 3.07 4.13 19.52
CA ALA A 300 3.93 3.06 20.02
C ALA A 300 4.92 3.57 21.08
N TRP A 301 5.52 4.75 20.85
CA TRP A 301 6.45 5.36 21.81
C TRP A 301 5.80 5.66 23.16
N LYS A 302 4.56 6.16 23.16
CA LYS A 302 3.80 6.44 24.40
C LYS A 302 3.58 5.20 25.26
N THR A 303 3.63 3.99 24.71
CA THR A 303 3.52 2.77 25.51
C THR A 303 4.73 2.57 26.42
N LEU A 304 5.86 3.21 26.10
CA LEU A 304 7.06 3.18 26.94
C LEU A 304 6.94 4.05 28.21
N ASP A 305 5.97 4.98 28.28
CA ASP A 305 5.75 5.83 29.47
C ASP A 305 5.48 4.98 30.73
N VAL A 306 5.01 3.75 30.55
CA VAL A 306 4.83 2.81 31.66
C VAL A 306 6.15 2.46 32.35
N LEU A 307 7.26 2.48 31.61
CA LEU A 307 8.62 2.21 32.15
C LEU A 307 9.08 3.30 33.12
N GLU A 308 8.62 4.54 32.95
CA GLU A 308 8.93 5.63 33.88
C GLU A 308 8.38 5.36 35.28
N LYS A 309 7.25 4.64 35.37
CA LYS A 309 6.65 4.26 36.65
C LYS A 309 7.51 3.27 37.46
N VAL A 310 8.43 2.58 36.78
CA VAL A 310 9.41 1.68 37.40
C VAL A 310 10.80 2.29 37.47
N GLY A 311 10.92 3.61 37.32
CA GLY A 311 12.18 4.34 37.50
C GLY A 311 13.09 4.34 36.26
N VAL A 312 12.58 3.99 35.09
CA VAL A 312 13.32 4.06 33.82
C VAL A 312 13.06 5.37 33.13
N THR A 313 14.07 6.19 32.96
CA THR A 313 13.96 7.41 32.16
C THR A 313 13.92 7.07 30.67
N ILE A 314 12.83 7.36 30.01
CA ILE A 314 12.72 7.27 28.56
C ILE A 314 13.24 8.57 27.94
N ALA A 315 14.17 8.46 27.01
CA ALA A 315 14.65 9.63 26.27
C ALA A 315 13.51 10.28 25.51
N ALA A 316 13.59 11.61 25.32
CA ALA A 316 12.62 12.31 24.47
C ALA A 316 12.62 11.67 23.06
N LEU A 317 11.42 11.58 22.46
CA LEU A 317 11.24 11.06 21.11
C LEU A 317 12.08 11.90 20.13
N PRO A 318 13.08 11.31 19.44
CA PRO A 318 13.87 12.05 18.45
C PRO A 318 12.97 12.48 17.27
N GLU A 319 13.38 13.46 16.50
CA GLU A 319 12.56 13.93 15.37
C GLU A 319 12.47 12.91 14.24
N GLN A 320 13.49 12.06 14.09
CA GLN A 320 13.63 11.10 13.00
C GLN A 320 13.81 9.68 13.52
N ALA A 321 13.08 8.76 12.90
CA ALA A 321 13.35 7.33 12.93
C ALA A 321 14.13 6.96 11.67
N THR A 322 15.17 6.15 11.79
CA THR A 322 16.04 5.73 10.67
C THR A 322 15.90 4.25 10.40
N PHE A 323 16.19 3.84 9.18
CA PHE A 323 16.23 2.41 8.83
C PHE A 323 17.61 1.78 9.09
N GLY A 324 18.59 2.60 9.51
CA GLY A 324 19.93 2.18 9.88
C GLY A 324 20.73 1.69 8.68
N ARG A 325 20.52 0.44 8.30
CA ARG A 325 21.11 -0.20 7.11
C ARG A 325 20.03 -0.52 6.09
N SER A 326 20.43 -0.82 4.87
CA SER A 326 19.52 -1.38 3.85
C SER A 326 18.84 -2.65 4.37
N GLN A 327 17.53 -2.74 4.17
CA GLN A 327 16.70 -3.86 4.61
C GLN A 327 15.79 -4.28 3.46
N ALA A 328 15.90 -5.54 3.05
CA ALA A 328 14.93 -6.18 2.19
C ALA A 328 13.72 -6.62 3.05
N VAL A 329 12.52 -6.32 2.58
CA VAL A 329 11.27 -6.67 3.24
C VAL A 329 10.38 -7.38 2.24
N ALA A 330 10.08 -8.64 2.52
CA ALA A 330 9.13 -9.39 1.70
C ALA A 330 7.71 -8.86 1.94
N VAL A 331 7.01 -8.56 0.86
CA VAL A 331 5.65 -8.00 0.88
C VAL A 331 4.73 -8.76 -0.07
N HIS A 332 3.47 -8.84 0.30
CA HIS A 332 2.41 -9.39 -0.52
C HIS A 332 1.28 -8.36 -0.63
N TYR A 333 0.89 -8.03 -1.85
CA TYR A 333 -0.27 -7.19 -2.13
C TYR A 333 -1.37 -8.02 -2.80
N HIS A 334 -2.56 -8.01 -2.22
CA HIS A 334 -3.74 -8.64 -2.80
C HIS A 334 -5.02 -7.89 -2.37
N LEU A 335 -5.87 -7.54 -3.32
CA LEU A 335 -7.18 -6.88 -3.09
C LEU A 335 -7.08 -5.66 -2.15
N GLY A 336 -6.13 -4.78 -2.39
CA GLY A 336 -5.94 -3.57 -1.58
C GLY A 336 -5.22 -3.80 -0.24
N LYS A 337 -4.93 -5.05 0.13
CA LYS A 337 -4.23 -5.40 1.35
C LYS A 337 -2.74 -5.59 1.08
N ILE A 338 -1.91 -4.82 1.76
CA ILE A 338 -0.47 -5.01 1.82
C ILE A 338 -0.14 -5.77 3.09
N THR A 339 0.54 -6.89 2.98
CA THR A 339 0.98 -7.72 4.11
C THR A 339 2.49 -7.81 4.11
N VAL A 340 3.10 -7.56 5.26
CA VAL A 340 4.52 -7.76 5.50
C VAL A 340 4.76 -9.24 5.75
N ARG A 341 5.76 -9.85 5.10
CA ARG A 341 6.14 -11.27 5.21
C ARG A 341 7.45 -11.48 5.92
N GLU A 342 8.17 -10.41 6.22
CA GLU A 342 9.41 -10.40 6.98
C GLU A 342 9.44 -9.17 7.88
N PRO A 343 10.08 -9.22 9.06
CA PRO A 343 10.11 -8.08 9.97
C PRO A 343 10.78 -6.86 9.34
N LEU A 344 10.14 -5.70 9.49
CA LEU A 344 10.67 -4.40 9.10
C LEU A 344 11.06 -3.60 10.34
N SER A 345 12.34 -3.31 10.51
CA SER A 345 12.87 -2.56 11.65
C SER A 345 13.16 -1.11 11.33
N ILE A 346 12.78 -0.21 12.23
CA ILE A 346 13.21 1.19 12.27
C ILE A 346 13.85 1.50 13.63
N TRP A 347 14.81 2.42 13.66
CA TRP A 347 15.50 2.83 14.88
C TRP A 347 15.05 4.22 15.30
N VAL A 348 14.60 4.34 16.53
CA VAL A 348 14.14 5.56 17.17
C VAL A 348 14.99 5.79 18.41
N GLY A 349 16.06 6.55 18.28
CA GLY A 349 17.06 6.71 19.32
C GLY A 349 17.69 5.35 19.71
N ASP A 350 17.59 5.00 20.99
CA ASP A 350 18.12 3.74 21.56
C ASP A 350 17.18 2.53 21.37
N TRP A 351 16.11 2.66 20.59
CA TRP A 351 15.10 1.63 20.41
C TRP A 351 14.98 1.20 18.94
N GLU A 352 14.82 -0.08 18.76
CA GLU A 352 14.42 -0.70 17.51
C GLU A 352 12.91 -0.99 17.58
N LEU A 353 12.16 -0.53 16.61
CA LEU A 353 10.74 -0.83 16.41
C LEU A 353 10.65 -1.74 15.20
N ALA A 354 10.26 -2.99 15.40
CA ALA A 354 10.13 -3.97 14.34
C ALA A 354 8.65 -4.30 14.09
N ALA A 355 8.15 -3.97 12.90
CA ALA A 355 6.87 -4.49 12.43
C ALA A 355 7.06 -5.97 12.04
N LEU A 356 6.28 -6.86 12.66
CA LEU A 356 6.44 -8.30 12.50
C LEU A 356 5.74 -8.83 11.26
N ASP A 357 6.14 -10.05 10.85
CA ASP A 357 5.43 -10.84 9.84
C ASP A 357 3.93 -10.92 10.14
N GLY A 358 3.11 -10.91 9.08
CA GLY A 358 1.65 -10.88 9.18
C GLY A 358 1.05 -9.50 9.47
N SER A 359 1.87 -8.47 9.74
CA SER A 359 1.41 -7.09 9.82
C SER A 359 0.84 -6.64 8.48
N TRP A 360 -0.30 -5.95 8.49
CA TRP A 360 -0.96 -5.56 7.27
C TRP A 360 -1.61 -4.18 7.33
N LEU A 361 -1.76 -3.58 6.15
CA LEU A 361 -2.46 -2.33 5.88
C LEU A 361 -3.47 -2.55 4.75
N GLN A 362 -4.73 -2.17 4.96
CA GLN A 362 -5.78 -2.16 3.94
C GLN A 362 -5.89 -0.74 3.38
N THR A 363 -5.43 -0.55 2.16
CA THR A 363 -5.33 0.78 1.53
C THR A 363 -6.69 1.40 1.18
N GLU A 364 -7.74 0.59 1.08
CA GLU A 364 -9.10 1.06 0.76
C GLU A 364 -9.80 1.71 1.93
N THR A 365 -9.56 1.19 3.12
CA THR A 365 -10.28 1.57 4.33
C THR A 365 -9.40 2.30 5.33
N ASP A 366 -8.09 2.45 5.03
CA ASP A 366 -7.05 2.93 5.94
C ASP A 366 -6.97 2.11 7.25
N GLN A 367 -7.54 0.89 7.23
CA GLN A 367 -7.46 -0.01 8.36
C GLN A 367 -6.15 -0.76 8.36
N HIS A 368 -5.61 -0.99 9.53
CA HIS A 368 -4.37 -1.73 9.70
C HIS A 368 -4.42 -2.65 10.91
N GLU A 369 -3.52 -3.60 10.90
CA GLU A 369 -3.12 -4.36 12.07
C GLU A 369 -1.60 -4.60 11.97
N ILE A 370 -0.86 -3.94 12.83
CA ILE A 370 0.60 -4.00 12.87
C ILE A 370 1.01 -4.50 14.24
N ASN A 371 1.68 -5.65 14.27
CA ASN A 371 2.31 -6.16 15.47
C ASN A 371 3.73 -5.59 15.53
N VAL A 372 4.06 -4.88 16.60
CA VAL A 372 5.34 -4.18 16.74
C VAL A 372 6.06 -4.69 17.96
N GLU A 373 7.31 -5.07 17.80
CA GLU A 373 8.25 -5.26 18.89
C GLU A 373 9.09 -3.99 19.06
N LEU A 374 9.15 -3.50 20.29
CA LEU A 374 10.06 -2.44 20.70
C LEU A 374 11.19 -3.07 21.48
N LEU A 375 12.39 -3.04 20.93
CA LEU A 375 13.60 -3.61 21.52
C LEU A 375 14.55 -2.47 21.93
N ALA A 376 14.83 -2.35 23.22
CA ALA A 376 15.80 -1.37 23.70
C ALA A 376 17.22 -1.75 23.30
N SER A 377 18.12 -0.77 23.18
CA SER A 377 19.56 -1.06 23.06
C SER A 377 20.07 -1.83 24.29
N VAL A 378 21.21 -2.51 24.16
CA VAL A 378 21.86 -3.21 25.28
C VAL A 378 22.14 -2.26 26.44
N SER A 379 22.56 -1.02 26.14
CA SER A 379 22.86 0.00 27.16
C SER A 379 21.60 0.49 27.89
N ALA A 380 20.50 0.68 27.16
CA ALA A 380 19.21 1.04 27.75
C ALA A 380 18.64 -0.11 28.61
N SER A 381 18.78 -1.34 28.12
CA SER A 381 18.36 -2.56 28.82
C SER A 381 19.14 -2.79 30.12
N ALA A 382 20.46 -2.56 30.12
CA ALA A 382 21.28 -2.64 31.34
C ALA A 382 20.86 -1.62 32.39
N ARG A 383 20.53 -0.38 32.00
CA ARG A 383 19.98 0.66 32.91
C ARG A 383 18.66 0.19 33.53
N PHE A 384 17.78 -0.41 32.74
CA PHE A 384 16.51 -0.96 33.22
C PHE A 384 16.75 -2.10 34.22
N GLN A 385 17.65 -3.04 33.94
CA GLN A 385 18.00 -4.14 34.83
C GLN A 385 18.53 -3.61 36.19
N GLN A 386 19.35 -2.55 36.16
CA GLN A 386 19.84 -1.90 37.38
C GLN A 386 18.69 -1.25 38.18
N GLY A 387 17.75 -0.59 37.49
CA GLY A 387 16.55 0.01 38.10
C GLY A 387 15.66 -1.05 38.78
N ILE A 388 15.34 -2.14 38.08
CA ILE A 388 14.61 -3.28 38.68
C ILE A 388 15.38 -3.88 39.87
N GLY A 389 16.67 -4.09 39.73
CA GLY A 389 17.50 -4.62 40.80
C GLY A 389 17.46 -3.76 42.08
N ALA A 390 17.30 -2.45 41.96
CA ALA A 390 17.10 -1.56 43.09
C ALA A 390 15.72 -1.74 43.78
N VAL A 391 14.66 -1.90 42.96
CA VAL A 391 13.29 -2.13 43.49
C VAL A 391 13.19 -3.53 44.12
N VAL A 392 13.76 -4.54 43.49
CA VAL A 392 13.74 -5.93 43.97
C VAL A 392 14.46 -6.11 45.28
N LYS A 393 15.52 -5.35 45.56
CA LYS A 393 16.22 -5.36 46.86
C LYS A 393 15.33 -4.92 48.03
N LEU A 394 14.20 -4.26 47.77
CA LEU A 394 13.22 -3.86 48.78
C LEU A 394 12.19 -4.96 49.07
N LEU A 395 12.19 -6.06 48.28
CA LEU A 395 11.25 -7.16 48.43
C LEU A 395 11.86 -8.32 49.22
N PRO A 396 11.05 -9.17 49.85
CA PRO A 396 11.53 -10.42 50.46
C PRO A 396 12.20 -11.32 49.40
N GLU A 397 13.29 -12.02 49.77
CA GLU A 397 14.16 -12.77 48.90
C GLU A 397 13.41 -13.76 47.95
N GLN A 398 12.42 -14.50 48.52
CA GLN A 398 11.63 -15.46 47.76
C GLN A 398 10.76 -14.82 46.65
N VAL A 399 10.28 -13.59 46.89
CA VAL A 399 9.49 -12.81 45.92
C VAL A 399 10.40 -12.18 44.90
N ALA A 400 11.56 -11.74 45.35
CA ALA A 400 12.59 -11.16 44.51
C ALA A 400 13.06 -12.14 43.43
N ASP A 401 13.37 -13.39 43.81
CA ASP A 401 13.87 -14.41 42.88
C ASP A 401 12.82 -14.84 41.86
N THR A 402 11.55 -15.01 42.26
CA THR A 402 10.43 -15.32 41.37
C THR A 402 10.18 -14.18 40.40
N LEU A 403 10.14 -12.94 40.89
CA LEU A 403 9.94 -11.76 40.07
C LEU A 403 11.06 -11.56 39.04
N ILE A 404 12.33 -11.76 39.45
CA ILE A 404 13.48 -11.66 38.54
C ILE A 404 13.41 -12.73 37.44
N GLY A 405 13.05 -13.97 37.80
CA GLY A 405 12.93 -15.07 36.85
C GLY A 405 11.82 -14.81 35.81
N ASP A 406 10.63 -14.46 36.28
CA ASP A 406 9.48 -14.17 35.42
C ASP A 406 9.71 -12.92 34.56
N VAL A 407 10.28 -11.86 35.16
CA VAL A 407 10.62 -10.62 34.44
C VAL A 407 11.64 -10.90 33.36
N LYS A 408 12.73 -11.61 33.66
CA LYS A 408 13.76 -11.91 32.65
C LYS A 408 13.22 -12.76 31.50
N GLY A 409 12.37 -13.72 31.78
CA GLY A 409 11.82 -14.62 30.76
C GLY A 409 10.76 -13.96 29.85
N LYS A 410 9.97 -13.02 30.39
CA LYS A 410 8.83 -12.42 29.67
C LYS A 410 9.18 -11.12 28.93
N ILE A 411 10.11 -10.33 29.44
CA ILE A 411 10.39 -8.97 28.94
C ILE A 411 11.82 -8.76 28.44
N PHE A 412 12.64 -9.80 28.41
CA PHE A 412 13.97 -9.72 27.79
C PHE A 412 14.12 -10.76 26.70
N ARG A 413 14.71 -10.35 25.59
CA ARG A 413 15.18 -11.21 24.53
C ARG A 413 16.63 -10.84 24.21
N ASP A 414 17.55 -11.81 24.30
CA ASP A 414 18.99 -11.60 24.08
C ASP A 414 19.56 -10.42 24.89
N ASP A 415 19.22 -10.36 26.19
CA ASP A 415 19.58 -9.29 27.13
C ASP A 415 19.05 -7.89 26.77
N ARG A 416 18.16 -7.79 25.81
CA ARG A 416 17.47 -6.57 25.40
C ARG A 416 16.05 -6.54 25.96
N LEU A 417 15.66 -5.41 26.55
CA LEU A 417 14.29 -5.17 26.99
C LEU A 417 13.35 -5.17 25.78
N LEU A 418 12.31 -6.00 25.86
CA LEU A 418 11.30 -6.19 24.83
C LEU A 418 9.94 -5.70 25.34
N VAL A 419 9.26 -4.92 24.52
CA VAL A 419 7.84 -4.57 24.70
C VAL A 419 7.10 -4.88 23.41
N THR A 420 6.08 -5.72 23.47
CA THR A 420 5.28 -6.06 22.30
C THR A 420 3.97 -5.28 22.31
N VAL A 421 3.67 -4.61 21.23
CA VAL A 421 2.44 -3.82 21.07
C VAL A 421 1.73 -4.20 19.78
N ARG A 422 0.41 -4.10 19.77
CA ARG A 422 -0.42 -4.27 18.59
C ARG A 422 -1.10 -2.95 18.29
N SER A 423 -0.87 -2.45 17.10
CA SER A 423 -1.54 -1.29 16.54
C SER A 423 -2.65 -1.75 15.61
N SER A 424 -3.85 -1.20 15.72
CA SER A 424 -4.99 -1.59 14.90
C SER A 424 -5.95 -0.43 14.68
N GLY A 425 -6.82 -0.56 13.69
CA GLY A 425 -7.86 0.42 13.37
C GLY A 425 -7.44 1.38 12.27
N ASP A 426 -7.89 2.62 12.34
CA ASP A 426 -7.55 3.66 11.35
C ASP A 426 -6.08 4.07 11.48
N PHE A 427 -5.36 4.16 10.37
CA PHE A 427 -3.92 4.49 10.39
C PHE A 427 -3.64 5.92 10.89
N SER A 428 -4.59 6.83 10.71
CA SER A 428 -4.50 8.21 11.22
C SER A 428 -4.83 8.33 12.72
N ASP A 429 -5.58 7.36 13.27
CA ASP A 429 -5.95 7.29 14.70
C ASP A 429 -5.79 5.85 15.22
N PRO A 430 -4.55 5.36 15.36
CA PRO A 430 -4.26 3.98 15.72
C PRO A 430 -4.60 3.68 17.17
N LYS A 431 -5.24 2.53 17.39
CA LYS A 431 -5.48 1.97 18.73
C LYS A 431 -4.32 1.04 19.09
N ILE A 432 -3.53 1.45 20.07
CA ILE A 432 -2.40 0.66 20.56
C ILE A 432 -2.81 -0.14 21.79
N ARG A 433 -2.45 -1.42 21.81
CA ARG A 433 -2.56 -2.30 22.96
C ARG A 433 -1.22 -2.97 23.20
N THR A 434 -0.78 -2.98 24.44
CA THR A 434 0.35 -3.83 24.84
C THR A 434 -0.14 -5.28 24.86
N VAL A 435 0.60 -6.17 24.22
CA VAL A 435 0.26 -7.59 24.14
C VAL A 435 0.98 -8.37 25.24
N ASP A 436 2.29 -8.08 25.39
CA ASP A 436 3.14 -8.67 26.42
C ASP A 436 4.13 -7.61 26.93
N GLY A 437 4.55 -7.72 28.18
CA GLY A 437 5.63 -6.94 28.72
C GLY A 437 5.34 -6.30 30.07
N VAL A 438 6.00 -5.18 30.33
CA VAL A 438 6.05 -4.46 31.61
C VAL A 438 4.67 -4.14 32.24
N PRO A 439 3.60 -3.79 31.50
CA PRO A 439 2.30 -3.49 32.13
C PRO A 439 1.72 -4.65 32.89
N ASP A 440 1.76 -5.86 32.32
CA ASP A 440 1.17 -7.05 32.96
C ASP A 440 1.94 -7.43 34.21
N LEU A 441 3.28 -7.30 34.16
CA LEU A 441 4.14 -7.52 35.34
C LEU A 441 3.87 -6.53 36.45
N LEU A 442 3.54 -5.28 36.14
CA LEU A 442 3.19 -4.27 37.14
C LEU A 442 1.83 -4.57 37.78
N GLU A 443 0.87 -5.09 37.03
CA GLU A 443 -0.41 -5.53 37.59
C GLU A 443 -0.24 -6.80 38.46
N GLU A 444 0.49 -7.81 37.94
CA GLU A 444 0.83 -9.01 38.71
C GLU A 444 1.58 -8.67 40.00
N ALA A 445 2.56 -7.75 39.94
CA ALA A 445 3.30 -7.30 41.14
C ALA A 445 2.41 -6.54 42.14
N LYS A 446 1.43 -5.74 41.64
CA LYS A 446 0.46 -5.07 42.51
C LYS A 446 -0.50 -6.06 43.14
N GLU A 447 -0.98 -7.05 42.44
CA GLU A 447 -1.87 -8.08 42.98
C GLU A 447 -1.14 -8.96 43.96
N SER A 448 0.04 -9.46 43.64
CA SER A 448 0.90 -10.23 44.53
C SER A 448 1.27 -9.43 45.80
N GLY A 449 1.59 -8.14 45.65
CA GLY A 449 1.84 -7.25 46.78
C GLY A 449 0.62 -7.00 47.66
N LYS A 450 -0.58 -6.89 47.08
CA LYS A 450 -1.84 -6.78 47.84
C LYS A 450 -2.18 -8.07 48.57
N ASP A 451 -1.98 -9.22 47.98
CA ASP A 451 -2.23 -10.51 48.61
C ASP A 451 -1.25 -10.81 49.72
N MET A 452 0.04 -10.42 49.56
CA MET A 452 1.02 -10.50 50.62
C MET A 452 0.68 -9.57 51.81
N LEU A 453 0.29 -8.32 51.55
CA LEU A 453 -0.12 -7.40 52.59
C LEU A 453 -1.38 -7.91 53.33
N LYS A 454 -2.33 -8.52 52.62
CA LYS A 454 -3.50 -9.18 53.22
C LYS A 454 -3.12 -10.38 54.07
N ASN A 455 -2.21 -11.24 53.57
CA ASN A 455 -1.79 -12.44 54.30
C ASN A 455 -0.97 -12.06 55.53
N LYS A 456 -0.02 -11.10 55.44
CA LYS A 456 0.73 -10.58 56.60
C LYS A 456 -0.19 -9.86 57.60
N ALA A 457 -1.18 -9.11 57.14
CA ALA A 457 -2.16 -8.50 58.05
C ALA A 457 -3.05 -9.55 58.73
N GLY A 458 -3.38 -10.64 57.97
CA GLY A 458 -4.13 -11.78 58.55
C GLY A 458 -3.32 -12.55 59.59
N ASP A 459 -2.03 -12.78 59.35
CA ASP A 459 -1.13 -13.47 60.31
C ASP A 459 -0.83 -12.59 61.54
N LEU A 460 -0.65 -11.28 61.35
CA LEU A 460 -0.53 -10.34 62.46
C LEU A 460 -1.80 -10.25 63.33
N LEU A 461 -2.97 -10.30 62.69
CA LEU A 461 -4.25 -10.34 63.40
C LEU A 461 -4.48 -11.67 64.14
N ARG A 462 -4.03 -12.79 63.58
CA ARG A 462 -4.07 -14.09 64.30
C ARG A 462 -3.12 -14.13 65.47
N GLY A 463 -1.88 -13.63 65.32
CA GLY A 463 -0.91 -13.56 66.42
C GLY A 463 -1.22 -12.56 67.50
N LEU A 464 -2.21 -11.65 67.31
CA LEU A 464 -2.71 -10.73 68.32
C LEU A 464 -3.96 -11.27 69.04
N LEU A 465 -4.56 -12.35 68.55
CA LEU A 465 -5.77 -12.96 69.12
C LEU A 465 -5.48 -14.31 69.83
N GLU A 466 -4.27 -14.80 69.79
CA GLU A 466 -3.70 -15.89 70.59
C GLU A 466 -2.84 -15.28 71.70
#